data_c608163edf8c5a9f16eef2c9e7b38842
#
_entry.id   c608163edf8c5a9f16eef2c9e7b38842
#
_cell.length_a   1.000
_cell.length_b   1.000
_cell.length_c   1.000
_cell.angle_alpha   90.00
_cell.angle_beta   90.00
_cell.angle_gamma   90.00
#
_symmetry.space_group_name_H-M   'P 1'
#
loop_
_entity.id
_entity.type
_entity.pdbx_description
1 polymer ?
#
loop_
_entity_poly.entity_id
_entity_poly.type
_entity_poly.pdbx_seq_one_letter_code
_entity_poly.pdbx_strand_id
1 'polypeptide(L)'
;MGKLASHSHFTRRSFTLSAGGLGLCAAASSALNLISGPAKASNYRGVVGDIKPRANDSALVDMIKLLPEGIGVIPVYLNLTQGTREEYGSSYGTYEKLIAYLAAQKCNVISIEGAPPFMLLGPDGEAKMVDGWKEKYKTDMFTSSQNQVNAFKALKAKRILGITSGSGGPDMNKVYAKYFEDNGIGVVAMEGMGVEFKSVPAVPPATIASFIKKAFAEHEGADAVYILGSSLEALPLIAPLERELGVPVVQAIAARIWEIQKRLNVHEPIKGYGRLLETLPA
;
A
#
# COMPACT_ATOMS: atom_id res chain seq x y z
N MET A 1 -36.22 9.41 -57.09
CA MET A 1 -35.09 8.90 -57.89
C MET A 1 -33.95 8.72 -56.96
N GLY A 2 -33.31 7.61 -56.65
CA GLY A 2 -33.34 6.23 -57.11
C GLY A 2 -32.37 5.50 -56.16
N LYS A 3 -32.83 4.41 -55.66
CA LYS A 3 -32.24 3.04 -55.65
C LYS A 3 -30.69 2.98 -55.42
N LEU A 4 -30.09 2.13 -54.64
CA LEU A 4 -30.26 0.66 -54.49
C LEU A 4 -29.50 0.16 -53.25
N ALA A 5 -30.06 -0.84 -52.64
CA ALA A 5 -29.46 -1.74 -51.66
C ALA A 5 -28.44 -2.70 -52.30
N SER A 6 -27.45 -3.16 -51.53
CA SER A 6 -26.79 -4.43 -51.85
C SER A 6 -26.58 -5.25 -50.57
N HIS A 7 -27.28 -6.37 -50.52
CA HIS A 7 -27.07 -7.45 -49.57
C HIS A 7 -25.83 -8.25 -49.98
N SER A 8 -24.91 -8.49 -49.10
CA SER A 8 -23.88 -9.51 -49.28
C SER A 8 -24.26 -10.77 -48.51
N HIS A 9 -24.49 -11.83 -49.25
CA HIS A 9 -24.74 -13.19 -48.78
C HIS A 9 -23.46 -13.79 -48.16
N PHE A 10 -23.55 -14.23 -46.91
CA PHE A 10 -22.58 -15.14 -46.33
C PHE A 10 -22.93 -16.58 -46.76
N THR A 11 -22.13 -17.17 -47.62
CA THR A 11 -22.21 -18.59 -48.01
C THR A 11 -21.53 -19.45 -46.94
N ARG A 12 -22.33 -20.35 -46.34
CA ARG A 12 -21.84 -21.47 -45.54
C ARG A 12 -20.99 -22.40 -46.39
N ARG A 13 -19.70 -22.49 -46.16
CA ARG A 13 -18.87 -23.59 -46.66
C ARG A 13 -19.00 -24.79 -45.71
N SER A 14 -19.63 -25.85 -46.20
CA SER A 14 -19.61 -27.16 -45.58
C SER A 14 -18.21 -27.77 -45.69
N PHE A 15 -17.59 -28.10 -44.57
CA PHE A 15 -16.38 -28.90 -44.53
C PHE A 15 -16.77 -30.39 -44.53
N THR A 16 -16.46 -31.09 -45.60
CA THR A 16 -16.47 -32.56 -45.67
C THR A 16 -15.18 -33.08 -45.01
N LEU A 17 -15.34 -33.83 -43.92
CA LEU A 17 -14.25 -34.61 -43.33
C LEU A 17 -13.99 -35.85 -44.21
N SER A 18 -12.82 -35.92 -44.84
CA SER A 18 -12.31 -37.16 -45.42
C SER A 18 -11.58 -37.96 -44.32
N ALA A 19 -12.03 -39.19 -44.12
CA ALA A 19 -11.41 -40.18 -43.25
C ALA A 19 -10.06 -40.63 -43.81
N GLY A 20 -8.97 -40.28 -43.12
CA GLY A 20 -7.64 -40.75 -43.46
C GLY A 20 -6.61 -40.13 -42.52
N GLY A 21 -6.23 -40.88 -41.47
CA GLY A 21 -5.13 -40.42 -40.60
C GLY A 21 -5.26 -40.79 -39.12
N LEU A 22 -5.44 -42.06 -38.82
CA LEU A 22 -5.10 -42.63 -37.51
C LEU A 22 -3.56 -42.58 -37.34
N GLY A 23 -3.03 -41.58 -36.61
CA GLY A 23 -1.60 -41.60 -36.40
C GLY A 23 -0.98 -40.42 -35.63
N LEU A 24 -1.72 -39.38 -35.22
CA LEU A 24 -1.12 -38.21 -34.62
C LEU A 24 -1.81 -37.65 -33.32
N CYS A 25 -2.67 -38.47 -32.68
CA CYS A 25 -3.35 -38.03 -31.43
C CYS A 25 -2.64 -38.42 -30.12
N ALA A 26 -1.48 -39.09 -30.17
CA ALA A 26 -0.78 -39.52 -28.95
C ALA A 26 0.24 -38.49 -28.38
N ALA A 27 0.64 -37.49 -29.16
CA ALA A 27 1.61 -36.51 -28.73
C ALA A 27 1.01 -35.20 -28.13
N ALA A 28 -0.27 -34.94 -28.34
CA ALA A 28 -0.95 -33.75 -27.84
C ALA A 28 -1.47 -33.92 -26.38
N SER A 29 -1.63 -35.16 -25.92
CA SER A 29 -2.13 -35.44 -24.56
C SER A 29 -1.09 -35.26 -23.45
N SER A 30 0.21 -35.27 -23.78
CA SER A 30 1.27 -35.09 -22.80
C SER A 30 1.61 -33.63 -22.50
N ALA A 31 1.22 -32.70 -23.34
CA ALA A 31 1.47 -31.28 -23.11
C ALA A 31 0.39 -30.60 -22.22
N LEU A 32 -0.81 -31.16 -22.12
CA LEU A 32 -1.86 -30.64 -21.23
C LEU A 32 -1.74 -31.07 -19.76
N ASN A 33 -0.95 -32.10 -19.47
CA ASN A 33 -0.75 -32.59 -18.10
C ASN A 33 0.28 -31.79 -17.29
N LEU A 34 0.93 -30.77 -17.87
CA LEU A 34 1.88 -29.91 -17.18
C LEU A 34 1.24 -28.71 -16.46
N ILE A 35 -0.11 -28.55 -16.55
CA ILE A 35 -0.83 -27.43 -15.93
C ILE A 35 -1.81 -27.91 -14.84
N SER A 36 -1.89 -29.20 -14.53
CA SER A 36 -2.85 -29.72 -13.55
C SER A 36 -2.23 -29.98 -12.16
N GLY A 37 -1.60 -28.97 -11.56
CA GLY A 37 -1.68 -28.82 -10.12
C GLY A 37 -3.11 -28.34 -9.77
N PRO A 38 -3.67 -28.66 -8.60
CA PRO A 38 -4.95 -28.11 -8.21
C PRO A 38 -4.85 -26.58 -8.33
N ALA A 39 -5.73 -25.98 -9.18
CA ALA A 39 -5.78 -24.55 -9.35
C ALA A 39 -6.10 -23.93 -7.99
N LYS A 40 -5.08 -23.40 -7.30
CA LYS A 40 -5.30 -22.61 -6.09
C LYS A 40 -6.07 -21.35 -6.49
N ALA A 41 -7.11 -21.00 -5.74
CA ALA A 41 -7.74 -19.70 -5.90
C ALA A 41 -6.66 -18.62 -5.81
N SER A 42 -6.72 -17.61 -6.67
CA SER A 42 -5.70 -16.54 -6.74
C SER A 42 -5.53 -15.76 -5.41
N ASN A 43 -6.50 -15.86 -4.52
CA ASN A 43 -6.57 -15.19 -3.22
C ASN A 43 -6.75 -16.15 -2.03
N TYR A 44 -6.14 -17.32 -2.10
CA TYR A 44 -6.33 -18.39 -1.10
C TYR A 44 -5.82 -18.05 0.31
N ARG A 45 -5.02 -16.97 0.47
CA ARG A 45 -4.53 -16.50 1.77
C ARG A 45 -5.33 -15.33 2.33
N GLY A 46 -6.21 -14.76 1.53
CA GLY A 46 -7.10 -13.67 1.93
C GLY A 46 -7.18 -12.54 0.94
N VAL A 47 -8.12 -11.63 1.18
CA VAL A 47 -8.36 -10.44 0.38
C VAL A 47 -8.20 -9.20 1.24
N VAL A 48 -7.38 -8.27 0.78
CA VAL A 48 -7.17 -6.95 1.37
C VAL A 48 -8.03 -5.92 0.64
N GLY A 49 -8.90 -5.24 1.36
CA GLY A 49 -9.48 -3.99 0.87
C GLY A 49 -8.49 -2.85 1.11
N ASP A 50 -8.08 -2.13 0.09
CA ASP A 50 -7.08 -1.07 0.22
C ASP A 50 -7.66 0.29 -0.15
N ILE A 51 -7.90 1.14 0.87
CA ILE A 51 -8.44 2.48 0.68
C ILE A 51 -7.30 3.46 0.49
N LYS A 52 -7.15 3.98 -0.72
CA LYS A 52 -6.08 4.90 -1.09
C LYS A 52 -6.53 6.36 -1.04
N PRO A 53 -5.74 7.27 -0.51
CA PRO A 53 -6.13 8.68 -0.44
C PRO A 53 -6.27 9.31 -1.83
N ARG A 54 -5.47 8.88 -2.79
CA ARG A 54 -5.53 9.33 -4.19
C ARG A 54 -5.04 8.24 -5.14
N ALA A 55 -5.36 8.37 -6.43
CA ALA A 55 -4.77 7.53 -7.46
C ALA A 55 -3.26 7.76 -7.52
N ASN A 56 -2.51 6.67 -7.34
CA ASN A 56 -1.06 6.63 -7.49
C ASN A 56 -0.70 5.21 -7.92
N ASP A 57 -0.44 5.05 -9.19
CA ASP A 57 -0.24 3.73 -9.80
C ASP A 57 1.03 3.05 -9.29
N SER A 58 2.13 3.80 -9.07
CA SER A 58 3.39 3.21 -8.60
C SER A 58 3.23 2.57 -7.21
N ALA A 59 2.56 3.24 -6.27
CA ALA A 59 2.35 2.71 -4.93
C ALA A 59 1.48 1.45 -4.90
N LEU A 60 0.49 1.34 -5.80
CA LEU A 60 -0.31 0.12 -5.93
C LEU A 60 0.50 -1.01 -6.57
N VAL A 61 1.25 -0.72 -7.62
CA VAL A 61 2.13 -1.69 -8.29
C VAL A 61 3.17 -2.24 -7.33
N ASP A 62 3.81 -1.39 -6.55
CA ASP A 62 4.80 -1.80 -5.54
C ASP A 62 4.17 -2.68 -4.46
N MET A 63 2.98 -2.33 -3.97
CA MET A 63 2.26 -3.14 -3.02
C MET A 63 1.95 -4.54 -3.58
N ILE A 64 1.41 -4.62 -4.80
CA ILE A 64 1.06 -5.89 -5.45
C ILE A 64 2.30 -6.76 -5.69
N LYS A 65 3.41 -6.16 -6.11
CA LYS A 65 4.67 -6.89 -6.34
C LYS A 65 5.25 -7.51 -5.08
N LEU A 66 5.07 -6.85 -3.94
CA LEU A 66 5.67 -7.27 -2.68
C LEU A 66 4.75 -8.13 -1.82
N LEU A 67 3.44 -8.08 -2.04
CA LEU A 67 2.54 -8.97 -1.30
C LEU A 67 2.83 -10.43 -1.65
N PRO A 68 2.90 -11.31 -0.64
CA PRO A 68 3.03 -12.75 -0.86
C PRO A 68 1.94 -13.30 -1.80
N GLU A 69 2.32 -14.30 -2.59
CA GLU A 69 1.38 -14.99 -3.48
C GLU A 69 0.14 -15.48 -2.73
N GLY A 70 -1.03 -15.31 -3.32
CA GLY A 70 -2.30 -15.74 -2.75
C GLY A 70 -2.97 -14.68 -1.87
N ILE A 71 -2.46 -13.46 -1.81
CA ILE A 71 -3.14 -12.32 -1.20
C ILE A 71 -3.76 -11.47 -2.32
N GLY A 72 -5.08 -11.38 -2.35
CA GLY A 72 -5.83 -10.52 -3.29
C GLY A 72 -5.95 -9.09 -2.78
N VAL A 73 -6.07 -8.11 -3.68
CA VAL A 73 -6.24 -6.69 -3.33
C VAL A 73 -7.44 -6.11 -4.06
N ILE A 74 -8.33 -5.43 -3.34
CA ILE A 74 -9.41 -4.61 -3.90
C ILE A 74 -9.11 -3.14 -3.57
N PRO A 75 -8.52 -2.36 -4.50
CA PRO A 75 -8.24 -0.96 -4.28
C PRO A 75 -9.47 -0.08 -4.49
N VAL A 76 -9.65 0.92 -3.62
CA VAL A 76 -10.64 1.99 -3.76
C VAL A 76 -10.00 3.34 -3.41
N TYR A 77 -10.55 4.45 -3.90
CA TYR A 77 -9.89 5.76 -3.83
C TYR A 77 -10.81 6.83 -3.24
N LEU A 78 -10.23 7.68 -2.36
CA LEU A 78 -10.90 8.87 -1.79
C LEU A 78 -10.89 10.07 -2.73
N ASN A 79 -9.90 10.16 -3.62
CA ASN A 79 -9.67 11.31 -4.49
C ASN A 79 -9.29 12.61 -3.75
N LEU A 80 -8.44 12.51 -2.72
CA LEU A 80 -7.84 13.71 -2.11
C LEU A 80 -6.95 14.43 -3.13
N THR A 81 -7.05 15.77 -3.18
CA THR A 81 -6.42 16.59 -4.24
C THR A 81 -5.43 17.63 -3.71
N GLN A 82 -5.61 18.10 -2.48
CA GLN A 82 -4.85 19.23 -1.94
C GLN A 82 -3.96 18.83 -0.77
N GLY A 83 -4.34 17.84 0.03
CA GLY A 83 -3.61 17.43 1.21
C GLY A 83 -3.64 18.47 2.34
N THR A 84 -4.71 19.26 2.42
CA THR A 84 -4.89 20.28 3.46
C THR A 84 -5.56 19.70 4.70
N ARG A 85 -5.40 20.41 5.83
CA ARG A 85 -6.04 20.03 7.10
C ARG A 85 -7.56 19.94 6.98
N GLU A 86 -8.18 20.86 6.24
CA GLU A 86 -9.62 20.95 6.01
C GLU A 86 -10.09 19.76 5.16
N GLU A 87 -9.36 19.43 4.09
CA GLU A 87 -9.68 18.28 3.24
C GLU A 87 -9.56 16.98 4.03
N TYR A 88 -8.52 16.82 4.86
CA TYR A 88 -8.37 15.66 5.74
C TYR A 88 -9.51 15.55 6.73
N GLY A 89 -9.87 16.65 7.42
CA GLY A 89 -10.95 16.67 8.41
C GLY A 89 -12.32 16.35 7.83
N SER A 90 -12.56 16.67 6.55
CA SER A 90 -13.82 16.38 5.86
C SER A 90 -13.91 14.98 5.26
N SER A 91 -12.81 14.21 5.26
CA SER A 91 -12.73 12.94 4.52
C SER A 91 -13.33 11.72 5.24
N TYR A 92 -13.56 11.76 6.56
CA TYR A 92 -13.95 10.58 7.35
C TYR A 92 -15.25 9.93 6.88
N GLY A 93 -16.25 10.71 6.48
CA GLY A 93 -17.49 10.16 5.92
C GLY A 93 -17.28 9.41 4.60
N THR A 94 -16.29 9.80 3.81
CA THR A 94 -15.92 9.09 2.58
C THR A 94 -15.16 7.80 2.91
N TYR A 95 -14.23 7.84 3.88
CA TYR A 95 -13.60 6.62 4.39
C TYR A 95 -14.65 5.59 4.83
N GLU A 96 -15.64 6.00 5.62
CA GLU A 96 -16.66 5.08 6.11
C GLU A 96 -17.48 4.45 4.99
N LYS A 97 -17.85 5.22 3.94
CA LYS A 97 -18.54 4.67 2.75
C LYS A 97 -17.72 3.61 2.03
N LEU A 98 -16.40 3.85 1.88
CA LEU A 98 -15.49 2.91 1.24
C LEU A 98 -15.26 1.67 2.12
N ILE A 99 -15.18 1.82 3.43
CA ILE A 99 -15.12 0.72 4.39
C ILE A 99 -16.37 -0.15 4.27
N ALA A 100 -17.57 0.45 4.25
CA ALA A 100 -18.81 -0.28 4.08
C ALA A 100 -18.85 -1.09 2.78
N TYR A 101 -18.37 -0.50 1.68
CA TYR A 101 -18.24 -1.19 0.39
C TYR A 101 -17.30 -2.39 0.50
N LEU A 102 -16.08 -2.22 1.04
CA LEU A 102 -15.09 -3.28 1.15
C LEU A 102 -15.51 -4.40 2.11
N ALA A 103 -16.18 -4.07 3.21
CA ALA A 103 -16.77 -5.04 4.12
C ALA A 103 -17.84 -5.89 3.43
N ALA A 104 -18.68 -5.28 2.59
CA ALA A 104 -19.67 -5.99 1.76
C ALA A 104 -19.01 -6.94 0.73
N GLN A 105 -17.78 -6.62 0.28
CA GLN A 105 -16.97 -7.52 -0.57
C GLN A 105 -16.30 -8.66 0.23
N LYS A 106 -16.53 -8.74 1.56
CA LYS A 106 -15.96 -9.75 2.45
C LYS A 106 -14.42 -9.78 2.47
N CYS A 107 -13.80 -8.60 2.42
CA CYS A 107 -12.37 -8.49 2.63
C CYS A 107 -11.99 -9.05 4.01
N ASN A 108 -10.89 -9.80 4.08
CA ASN A 108 -10.37 -10.35 5.34
C ASN A 108 -9.79 -9.27 6.24
N VAL A 109 -9.22 -8.23 5.63
CA VAL A 109 -8.67 -7.05 6.31
C VAL A 109 -8.84 -5.82 5.42
N ILE A 110 -9.09 -4.65 6.02
CA ILE A 110 -9.14 -3.37 5.31
C ILE A 110 -7.95 -2.52 5.74
N SER A 111 -7.10 -2.18 4.78
CA SER A 111 -6.00 -1.23 4.91
C SER A 111 -6.50 0.17 4.59
N ILE A 112 -6.46 1.07 5.57
CA ILE A 112 -6.91 2.45 5.42
C ILE A 112 -5.68 3.34 5.24
N GLU A 113 -5.37 3.70 3.99
CA GLU A 113 -4.26 4.59 3.69
C GLU A 113 -4.59 6.06 3.99
N GLY A 114 -3.52 6.86 4.12
CA GLY A 114 -3.64 8.26 4.49
C GLY A 114 -3.45 8.46 5.99
N ALA A 115 -2.20 8.46 6.48
CA ALA A 115 -1.90 8.72 7.88
C ALA A 115 -2.35 10.12 8.36
N PRO A 116 -2.17 11.21 7.59
CA PRO A 116 -2.50 12.55 8.04
C PRO A 116 -3.92 12.76 8.59
N PRO A 117 -5.00 12.30 7.96
CA PRO A 117 -6.35 12.41 8.52
C PRO A 117 -6.47 11.82 9.93
N PHE A 118 -5.88 10.64 10.15
CA PHE A 118 -5.98 9.94 11.43
C PHE A 118 -5.04 10.53 12.48
N MET A 119 -3.86 11.00 12.09
CA MET A 119 -2.96 11.73 12.99
C MET A 119 -3.57 13.03 13.53
N LEU A 120 -4.45 13.67 12.76
CA LEU A 120 -5.23 14.83 13.23
C LEU A 120 -6.17 14.53 14.40
N LEU A 121 -6.65 13.30 14.50
CA LEU A 121 -7.52 12.86 15.60
C LEU A 121 -6.74 12.56 16.89
N GLY A 122 -5.42 12.37 16.76
CA GLY A 122 -4.60 11.79 17.80
C GLY A 122 -4.89 10.29 18.03
N PRO A 123 -4.08 9.59 18.85
CA PRO A 123 -4.22 8.14 19.04
C PRO A 123 -5.58 7.70 19.55
N ASP A 124 -6.12 8.39 20.55
CA ASP A 124 -7.40 8.03 21.17
C ASP A 124 -8.59 8.26 20.22
N GLY A 125 -8.55 9.38 19.49
CA GLY A 125 -9.59 9.70 18.49
C GLY A 125 -9.60 8.73 17.33
N GLU A 126 -8.43 8.37 16.84
CA GLU A 126 -8.25 7.35 15.82
C GLU A 126 -8.75 5.98 16.30
N ALA A 127 -8.30 5.52 17.47
CA ALA A 127 -8.71 4.24 18.04
C ALA A 127 -10.23 4.17 18.18
N LYS A 128 -10.85 5.18 18.76
CA LYS A 128 -12.32 5.25 18.92
C LYS A 128 -13.06 5.14 17.59
N MET A 129 -12.59 5.84 16.56
CA MET A 129 -13.19 5.83 15.22
C MET A 129 -13.03 4.46 14.55
N VAL A 130 -11.83 3.91 14.54
CA VAL A 130 -11.53 2.63 13.90
C VAL A 130 -12.23 1.47 14.60
N ASP A 131 -12.25 1.45 15.91
CA ASP A 131 -12.94 0.41 16.68
C ASP A 131 -14.46 0.48 16.49
N GLY A 132 -15.03 1.68 16.40
CA GLY A 132 -16.44 1.87 16.01
C GLY A 132 -16.75 1.30 14.63
N TRP A 133 -15.86 1.47 13.66
CA TRP A 133 -16.01 0.88 12.32
C TRP A 133 -15.84 -0.65 12.34
N LYS A 134 -14.86 -1.19 13.08
CA LYS A 134 -14.68 -2.64 13.26
C LYS A 134 -15.94 -3.28 13.85
N GLU A 135 -16.49 -2.67 14.87
CA GLU A 135 -17.71 -3.15 15.51
C GLU A 135 -18.92 -3.11 14.54
N LYS A 136 -19.10 -1.99 13.84
CA LYS A 136 -20.20 -1.80 12.89
C LYS A 136 -20.15 -2.75 11.70
N TYR A 137 -18.97 -2.92 11.10
CA TYR A 137 -18.80 -3.67 9.85
C TYR A 137 -18.30 -5.10 10.03
N LYS A 138 -17.98 -5.51 11.27
CA LYS A 138 -17.48 -6.85 11.62
C LYS A 138 -16.31 -7.30 10.74
N THR A 139 -15.44 -6.36 10.38
CA THR A 139 -14.27 -6.57 9.52
C THR A 139 -13.04 -6.01 10.21
N ASP A 140 -11.95 -6.77 10.21
CA ASP A 140 -10.69 -6.26 10.73
C ASP A 140 -10.13 -5.16 9.83
N MET A 141 -9.54 -4.13 10.43
CA MET A 141 -8.97 -3.00 9.69
C MET A 141 -7.89 -2.29 10.50
N PHE A 142 -7.02 -1.59 9.80
CA PHE A 142 -5.98 -0.75 10.38
C PHE A 142 -5.73 0.49 9.52
N THR A 143 -5.17 1.52 10.13
CA THR A 143 -4.77 2.76 9.45
C THR A 143 -3.27 2.78 9.16
N SER A 144 -2.86 3.65 8.22
CA SER A 144 -1.45 3.89 7.96
C SER A 144 -0.72 4.53 9.14
N SER A 145 -1.38 5.34 9.96
CA SER A 145 -0.79 5.92 11.17
C SER A 145 -0.48 4.86 12.21
N GLN A 146 -1.46 3.99 12.49
CA GLN A 146 -1.32 2.94 13.49
C GLN A 146 -0.27 1.89 13.10
N ASN A 147 -0.26 1.42 11.83
CA ASN A 147 0.68 0.39 11.41
C ASN A 147 2.13 0.88 11.44
N GLN A 148 2.38 2.17 11.19
CA GLN A 148 3.70 2.76 11.28
C GLN A 148 4.20 2.84 12.73
N VAL A 149 3.32 3.21 13.67
CA VAL A 149 3.63 3.13 15.11
C VAL A 149 3.94 1.69 15.51
N ASN A 150 3.12 0.73 15.08
CA ASN A 150 3.35 -0.70 15.36
C ASN A 150 4.69 -1.19 14.78
N ALA A 151 5.04 -0.77 13.56
CA ALA A 151 6.32 -1.12 12.94
C ALA A 151 7.52 -0.59 13.74
N PHE A 152 7.49 0.65 14.21
CA PHE A 152 8.56 1.18 15.08
C PHE A 152 8.66 0.44 16.42
N LYS A 153 7.53 0.14 17.04
CA LYS A 153 7.51 -0.65 18.28
C LYS A 153 8.08 -2.06 18.08
N ALA A 154 7.72 -2.73 16.98
CA ALA A 154 8.26 -4.04 16.61
C ALA A 154 9.77 -4.00 16.33
N LEU A 155 10.25 -2.93 15.70
CA LEU A 155 11.68 -2.67 15.48
C LEU A 155 12.41 -2.16 16.74
N LYS A 156 11.69 -1.93 17.86
CA LYS A 156 12.20 -1.38 19.13
C LYS A 156 12.81 0.01 18.99
N ALA A 157 12.39 0.77 17.97
CA ALA A 157 12.78 2.15 17.80
C ALA A 157 12.10 3.04 18.86
N LYS A 158 12.85 3.98 19.41
CA LYS A 158 12.39 4.88 20.47
C LYS A 158 12.36 6.34 20.05
N ARG A 159 13.21 6.73 19.10
CA ARG A 159 13.38 8.11 18.64
C ARG A 159 13.51 8.17 17.13
N ILE A 160 12.57 8.80 16.46
CA ILE A 160 12.54 8.88 15.02
C ILE A 160 12.95 10.25 14.48
N LEU A 161 13.60 10.23 13.30
CA LEU A 161 13.64 11.37 12.39
C LEU A 161 12.55 11.17 11.35
N GLY A 162 11.58 12.07 11.28
CA GLY A 162 10.49 12.02 10.32
C GLY A 162 10.76 12.84 9.07
N ILE A 163 10.49 12.26 7.90
CA ILE A 163 10.60 12.90 6.58
C ILE A 163 9.23 12.97 5.94
N THR A 164 8.80 14.14 5.53
CA THR A 164 7.52 14.39 4.88
C THR A 164 7.72 15.09 3.54
N SER A 165 6.69 15.09 2.70
CA SER A 165 6.73 15.95 1.50
C SER A 165 6.75 17.44 1.85
N GLY A 166 6.27 17.81 3.02
CA GLY A 166 6.12 19.20 3.45
C GLY A 166 4.84 19.87 2.91
N SER A 167 4.01 19.17 2.16
CA SER A 167 2.81 19.74 1.53
C SER A 167 1.79 20.32 2.53
N GLY A 168 1.75 19.78 3.76
CA GLY A 168 0.90 20.30 4.83
C GLY A 168 1.49 21.46 5.63
N GLY A 169 2.71 21.88 5.31
CA GLY A 169 3.42 22.93 6.03
C GLY A 169 3.90 22.55 7.44
N PRO A 170 4.55 23.51 8.14
CA PRO A 170 5.14 23.26 9.46
C PRO A 170 4.11 22.83 10.52
N ASP A 171 2.88 23.31 10.45
CA ASP A 171 1.85 22.97 11.44
C ASP A 171 1.40 21.51 11.32
N MET A 172 1.37 20.96 10.11
CA MET A 172 1.10 19.52 9.96
C MET A 172 2.28 18.68 10.45
N ASN A 173 3.52 19.12 10.27
CA ASN A 173 4.69 18.43 10.83
C ASN A 173 4.61 18.35 12.36
N LYS A 174 4.13 19.39 13.06
CA LYS A 174 3.86 19.35 14.51
C LYS A 174 2.79 18.32 14.88
N VAL A 175 1.72 18.21 14.07
CA VAL A 175 0.69 17.19 14.28
C VAL A 175 1.27 15.79 14.16
N TYR A 176 2.10 15.55 13.14
CA TYR A 176 2.74 14.24 12.94
C TYR A 176 3.69 13.89 14.08
N ALA A 177 4.53 14.85 14.50
CA ALA A 177 5.43 14.67 15.64
C ALA A 177 4.65 14.31 16.92
N LYS A 178 3.65 15.13 17.24
CA LYS A 178 2.79 14.90 18.42
C LYS A 178 2.12 13.53 18.41
N TYR A 179 1.64 13.07 17.26
CA TYR A 179 1.00 11.76 17.15
C TYR A 179 1.95 10.61 17.53
N PHE A 180 3.23 10.67 17.12
CA PHE A 180 4.22 9.67 17.51
C PHE A 180 4.59 9.78 19.00
N GLU A 181 4.76 11.00 19.51
CA GLU A 181 5.05 11.27 20.92
C GLU A 181 3.93 10.75 21.84
N ASP A 182 2.67 11.00 21.47
CA ASP A 182 1.50 10.48 22.19
C ASP A 182 1.42 8.94 22.14
N ASN A 183 2.07 8.30 21.18
CA ASN A 183 2.23 6.84 21.10
C ASN A 183 3.49 6.31 21.79
N GLY A 184 4.24 7.18 22.50
CA GLY A 184 5.46 6.82 23.22
C GLY A 184 6.71 6.68 22.37
N ILE A 185 6.72 7.27 21.15
CA ILE A 185 7.87 7.30 20.24
C ILE A 185 8.36 8.75 20.17
N GLY A 186 9.57 9.03 20.68
CA GLY A 186 10.16 10.36 20.63
C GLY A 186 10.42 10.80 19.17
N VAL A 187 10.28 12.08 18.89
CA VAL A 187 10.55 12.66 17.59
C VAL A 187 11.73 13.63 17.70
N VAL A 188 12.83 13.32 17.04
CA VAL A 188 14.02 14.17 17.01
C VAL A 188 13.75 15.42 16.17
N ALA A 189 13.21 15.21 14.98
CA ALA A 189 12.72 16.24 14.09
C ALA A 189 11.67 15.66 13.13
N MET A 190 10.87 16.55 12.51
CA MET A 190 9.93 16.23 11.45
C MET A 190 10.20 17.19 10.29
N GLU A 191 10.98 16.72 9.30
CA GLU A 191 11.49 17.55 8.21
C GLU A 191 10.62 17.45 6.96
N GLY A 192 10.26 18.59 6.38
CA GLY A 192 9.48 18.68 5.17
C GLY A 192 10.32 19.05 3.95
N MET A 193 10.18 18.32 2.85
CA MET A 193 10.90 18.58 1.59
C MET A 193 10.40 19.82 0.85
N GLY A 194 9.34 20.49 1.30
CA GLY A 194 8.78 21.68 0.64
C GLY A 194 8.12 21.37 -0.71
N VAL A 195 7.62 20.16 -0.91
CA VAL A 195 7.00 19.71 -2.17
C VAL A 195 5.48 19.81 -2.08
N GLU A 196 4.85 20.45 -3.06
CA GLU A 196 3.39 20.50 -3.16
C GLU A 196 2.78 19.11 -3.30
N PHE A 197 1.61 18.88 -2.70
CA PHE A 197 0.93 17.58 -2.65
C PHE A 197 0.80 16.89 -4.02
N LYS A 198 0.40 17.62 -5.05
CA LYS A 198 0.25 17.10 -6.42
C LYS A 198 1.57 16.69 -7.07
N SER A 199 2.69 17.29 -6.64
CA SER A 199 4.02 17.08 -7.24
C SER A 199 4.83 15.99 -6.56
N VAL A 200 4.35 15.45 -5.43
CA VAL A 200 5.07 14.43 -4.64
C VAL A 200 5.49 13.21 -5.45
N PRO A 201 4.66 12.62 -6.35
CA PRO A 201 5.06 11.45 -7.13
C PRO A 201 6.16 11.72 -8.16
N ALA A 202 6.41 12.98 -8.49
CA ALA A 202 7.45 13.36 -9.45
C ALA A 202 8.83 13.61 -8.80
N VAL A 203 8.94 13.47 -7.48
CA VAL A 203 10.22 13.68 -6.78
C VAL A 203 11.16 12.49 -7.06
N PRO A 204 12.35 12.75 -7.66
CA PRO A 204 13.28 11.68 -7.96
C PRO A 204 13.76 10.95 -6.68
N PRO A 205 13.90 9.62 -6.69
CA PRO A 205 14.41 8.86 -5.54
C PRO A 205 15.77 9.36 -5.03
N ALA A 206 16.66 9.78 -5.91
CA ALA A 206 17.96 10.35 -5.53
C ALA A 206 17.81 11.64 -4.70
N THR A 207 16.84 12.48 -5.01
CA THR A 207 16.53 13.71 -4.25
C THR A 207 16.01 13.35 -2.86
N ILE A 208 15.13 12.35 -2.76
CA ILE A 208 14.61 11.84 -1.48
C ILE A 208 15.76 11.30 -0.63
N ALA A 209 16.62 10.46 -1.19
CA ALA A 209 17.75 9.88 -0.47
C ALA A 209 18.72 10.97 0.04
N SER A 210 19.06 11.94 -0.80
CA SER A 210 19.96 13.06 -0.43
C SER A 210 19.37 13.90 0.70
N PHE A 211 18.06 14.18 0.65
CA PHE A 211 17.37 14.93 1.70
C PHE A 211 17.38 14.17 3.03
N ILE A 212 17.07 12.88 3.01
CA ILE A 212 17.07 12.03 4.21
C ILE A 212 18.47 12.01 4.85
N LYS A 213 19.52 11.80 4.05
CA LYS A 213 20.90 11.75 4.56
C LYS A 213 21.34 13.08 5.17
N LYS A 214 21.02 14.20 4.51
CA LYS A 214 21.28 15.52 5.05
C LYS A 214 20.57 15.73 6.37
N ALA A 215 19.26 15.49 6.44
CA ALA A 215 18.46 15.65 7.64
C ALA A 215 18.97 14.75 8.77
N PHE A 216 19.37 13.51 8.46
CA PHE A 216 19.90 12.59 9.48
C PHE A 216 21.24 13.04 10.06
N ALA A 217 22.09 13.67 9.24
CA ALA A 217 23.35 14.24 9.71
C ALA A 217 23.17 15.53 10.54
N GLU A 218 22.09 16.29 10.32
CA GLU A 218 21.78 17.52 11.04
C GLU A 218 21.04 17.26 12.36
N HIS A 219 20.43 16.08 12.55
CA HIS A 219 19.62 15.74 13.72
C HIS A 219 20.14 14.50 14.43
N GLU A 220 20.99 14.69 15.42
CA GLU A 220 21.57 13.58 16.18
C GLU A 220 20.57 12.86 17.08
N GLY A 221 20.81 11.57 17.31
CA GLY A 221 20.11 10.75 18.30
C GLY A 221 18.81 10.11 17.81
N ALA A 222 18.53 10.11 16.51
CA ALA A 222 17.49 9.26 15.94
C ALA A 222 17.99 7.81 15.83
N ASP A 223 17.19 6.86 16.29
CA ASP A 223 17.45 5.43 16.19
C ASP A 223 16.59 4.76 15.07
N ALA A 224 15.79 5.54 14.36
CA ALA A 224 15.07 5.13 13.16
C ALA A 224 14.70 6.33 12.29
N VAL A 225 14.45 6.08 10.99
CA VAL A 225 13.92 7.07 10.04
C VAL A 225 12.50 6.72 9.66
N TYR A 226 11.63 7.72 9.69
CA TYR A 226 10.25 7.65 9.22
C TYR A 226 10.08 8.37 7.88
N ILE A 227 9.46 7.74 6.90
CA ILE A 227 9.09 8.37 5.62
C ILE A 227 7.57 8.37 5.48
N LEU A 228 6.97 9.56 5.60
CA LEU A 228 5.53 9.74 5.52
C LEU A 228 5.02 9.58 4.08
N GLY A 229 4.05 8.69 3.93
CA GLY A 229 3.25 8.55 2.71
C GLY A 229 3.83 7.57 1.69
N SER A 230 2.92 7.00 0.90
CA SER A 230 3.22 6.06 -0.17
C SER A 230 3.54 6.74 -1.51
N SER A 231 3.28 8.05 -1.60
CA SER A 231 3.50 8.82 -2.83
C SER A 231 4.94 9.29 -3.04
N LEU A 232 5.78 9.28 -1.98
CA LEU A 232 7.23 9.39 -2.11
C LEU A 232 7.77 8.02 -2.55
N GLU A 233 8.40 7.96 -3.72
CA GLU A 233 8.97 6.71 -4.25
C GLU A 233 10.25 6.32 -3.51
N ALA A 234 10.10 6.02 -2.22
CA ALA A 234 11.20 5.71 -1.33
C ALA A 234 11.37 4.21 -1.03
N LEU A 235 10.48 3.36 -1.51
CA LEU A 235 10.53 1.93 -1.22
C LEU A 235 11.87 1.28 -1.63
N PRO A 236 12.44 1.54 -2.83
CA PRO A 236 13.75 0.99 -3.22
C PRO A 236 14.92 1.57 -2.42
N LEU A 237 14.70 2.69 -1.71
CA LEU A 237 15.73 3.38 -0.94
C LEU A 237 15.92 2.81 0.46
N ILE A 238 14.95 2.04 0.98
CA ILE A 238 14.95 1.59 2.37
C ILE A 238 16.22 0.81 2.71
N ALA A 239 16.51 -0.28 2.02
CA ALA A 239 17.69 -1.10 2.32
C ALA A 239 19.03 -0.37 2.10
N PRO A 240 19.23 0.45 1.03
CA PRO A 240 20.42 1.29 0.92
C PRO A 240 20.57 2.29 2.09
N LEU A 241 19.51 2.98 2.47
CA LEU A 241 19.53 3.95 3.58
C LEU A 241 19.82 3.26 4.92
N GLU A 242 19.20 2.12 5.20
CA GLU A 242 19.50 1.37 6.42
C GLU A 242 20.96 0.92 6.53
N ARG A 243 21.59 0.54 5.39
CA ARG A 243 23.02 0.19 5.38
C ARG A 243 23.93 1.40 5.63
N GLU A 244 23.56 2.56 5.07
CA GLU A 244 24.36 3.78 5.17
C GLU A 244 24.18 4.46 6.54
N LEU A 245 22.95 4.54 7.03
CA LEU A 245 22.63 5.25 8.28
C LEU A 245 22.77 4.37 9.54
N GLY A 246 22.80 3.05 9.39
CA GLY A 246 22.90 2.10 10.49
C GLY A 246 21.61 1.86 11.27
N VAL A 247 20.54 2.58 10.96
CA VAL A 247 19.23 2.52 11.65
C VAL A 247 18.12 2.01 10.74
N PRO A 248 17.01 1.44 11.27
CA PRO A 248 15.86 1.03 10.46
C PRO A 248 15.18 2.23 9.81
N VAL A 249 14.62 1.99 8.62
CA VAL A 249 13.83 2.96 7.85
C VAL A 249 12.42 2.42 7.65
N VAL A 250 11.41 3.11 8.16
CA VAL A 250 10.00 2.73 8.01
C VAL A 250 9.32 3.66 7.01
N GLN A 251 8.83 3.07 5.92
CA GLN A 251 8.06 3.74 4.87
C GLN A 251 6.66 3.13 4.79
N ALA A 252 5.68 3.91 4.38
CA ALA A 252 4.26 3.55 4.43
C ALA A 252 3.91 2.22 3.74
N ILE A 253 4.50 1.90 2.57
CA ILE A 253 4.21 0.65 1.85
C ILE A 253 4.81 -0.55 2.59
N ALA A 254 6.07 -0.45 3.05
CA ALA A 254 6.73 -1.52 3.79
C ALA A 254 5.99 -1.84 5.09
N ALA A 255 5.59 -0.82 5.86
CA ALA A 255 4.82 -1.00 7.08
C ALA A 255 3.45 -1.66 6.81
N ARG A 256 2.79 -1.29 5.71
CA ARG A 256 1.52 -1.89 5.31
C ARG A 256 1.65 -3.36 4.95
N ILE A 257 2.64 -3.72 4.14
CA ILE A 257 2.88 -5.12 3.74
C ILE A 257 3.17 -5.98 4.96
N TRP A 258 3.99 -5.48 5.90
CA TRP A 258 4.25 -6.14 7.17
C TRP A 258 2.97 -6.35 7.99
N GLU A 259 2.14 -5.31 8.17
CA GLU A 259 0.89 -5.39 8.93
C GLU A 259 -0.14 -6.33 8.27
N ILE A 260 -0.25 -6.31 6.93
CA ILE A 260 -1.11 -7.24 6.17
C ILE A 260 -0.69 -8.69 6.41
N GLN A 261 0.60 -8.99 6.28
CA GLN A 261 1.12 -10.34 6.52
C GLN A 261 0.80 -10.79 7.93
N LYS A 262 1.03 -9.93 8.92
CA LYS A 262 0.73 -10.21 10.34
C LYS A 262 -0.75 -10.53 10.56
N ARG A 263 -1.67 -9.74 10.00
CA ARG A 263 -3.13 -9.95 10.16
C ARG A 263 -3.66 -11.15 9.43
N LEU A 264 -3.06 -11.51 8.30
CA LEU A 264 -3.43 -12.70 7.54
C LEU A 264 -2.68 -13.97 7.98
N ASN A 265 -1.88 -13.90 9.05
CA ASN A 265 -1.01 -15.00 9.52
C ASN A 265 -0.10 -15.54 8.41
N VAL A 266 0.43 -14.64 7.57
CA VAL A 266 1.42 -14.94 6.53
C VAL A 266 2.80 -14.53 7.03
N HIS A 267 3.81 -15.37 6.83
CA HIS A 267 5.16 -15.15 7.35
C HIS A 267 6.17 -15.41 6.22
N GLU A 268 6.24 -14.48 5.28
CA GLU A 268 7.17 -14.54 4.14
C GLU A 268 8.11 -13.32 4.13
N PRO A 269 9.34 -13.44 4.67
CA PRO A 269 10.33 -12.38 4.64
C PRO A 269 10.65 -11.91 3.21
N ILE A 270 10.73 -10.59 3.02
CA ILE A 270 10.98 -9.97 1.72
C ILE A 270 12.32 -9.27 1.77
N LYS A 271 13.30 -9.79 1.04
CA LYS A 271 14.68 -9.26 1.01
C LYS A 271 14.79 -8.00 0.17
N GLY A 272 15.68 -7.10 0.59
CA GLY A 272 16.02 -5.88 -0.16
C GLY A 272 15.14 -4.67 0.13
N TYR A 273 14.19 -4.80 1.06
CA TYR A 273 13.25 -3.75 1.43
C TYR A 273 13.29 -3.38 2.92
N GLY A 274 14.46 -3.59 3.54
CA GLY A 274 14.74 -3.17 4.91
C GLY A 274 14.37 -4.20 5.98
N ARG A 275 14.87 -3.93 7.18
CA ARG A 275 14.79 -4.83 8.34
C ARG A 275 13.36 -5.26 8.67
N LEU A 276 12.39 -4.34 8.52
CA LEU A 276 10.99 -4.64 8.83
C LEU A 276 10.44 -5.79 8.00
N LEU A 277 10.68 -5.79 6.69
CA LEU A 277 10.20 -6.83 5.78
C LEU A 277 11.12 -8.06 5.73
N GLU A 278 12.40 -7.89 6.03
CA GLU A 278 13.35 -9.00 6.06
C GLU A 278 13.23 -9.86 7.31
N THR A 279 12.85 -9.27 8.45
CA THR A 279 12.79 -9.98 9.73
C THR A 279 11.37 -10.25 10.22
N LEU A 280 10.38 -9.54 9.68
CA LEU A 280 8.96 -9.60 10.07
C LEU A 280 8.79 -9.66 11.60
N PRO A 281 9.26 -8.67 12.36
CA PRO A 281 9.19 -8.70 13.82
C PRO A 281 7.73 -8.72 14.29
N ALA A 282 7.48 -9.38 15.45
CA ALA A 282 6.14 -9.57 16.02
C ALA A 282 5.50 -8.28 16.55
#